data_53c4f2f36ff9a9c5010b556620b25123
#
_entry.id   53c4f2f36ff9a9c5010b556620b25123
#
_cell.length_a   1.000
_cell.length_b   1.000
_cell.length_c   1.000
_cell.angle_alpha   90.00
_cell.angle_beta   90.00
_cell.angle_gamma   90.00
#
_symmetry.space_group_name_H-M   'P 1'
#
loop_
_entity.id
_entity.type
_entity.pdbx_description
1 polymer ?
#
loop_
_entity_poly.entity_id
_entity_poly.type
_entity_poly.pdbx_seq_one_letter_code
_entity_poly.pdbx_strand_id
1 'polypeptide(L)'
;MKTFEELGVSEEIRRAIEELGFEQPMPVQEAVIPYLLGNGNDVIALAQTGTGKTAAYGIPVLQKVDPTQKEPQALILSPTRELCLQIADDLSDFSKYINGLHVVAVYGGASIEMQSRQLRKGAQIIVATPGRLIDLMKRGVAKLDAVCNVVLDEADEMLNMGFSESINAIFEGVPSDRNTLLFSATMSREIEKIAKSYLHDYKEIVVGSRNEGAEKVNHIYYMVHAKDKYLALKRIVD
;
A
#
# COMPACT_ATOMS: atom_id res chain seq x y z
N MET A 1 7.86 -1.63 -25.02
CA MET A 1 7.14 -1.68 -23.73
C MET A 1 6.90 -3.14 -23.41
N LYS A 2 7.09 -3.56 -22.17
CA LYS A 2 6.86 -4.94 -21.76
C LYS A 2 5.36 -5.18 -21.55
N THR A 3 4.94 -6.42 -21.69
CA THR A 3 3.58 -6.85 -21.33
C THR A 3 3.55 -7.37 -19.89
N PHE A 4 2.36 -7.47 -19.27
CA PHE A 4 2.22 -8.08 -17.94
C PHE A 4 2.69 -9.54 -17.91
N GLU A 5 2.56 -10.27 -19.03
CA GLU A 5 3.10 -11.62 -19.17
C GLU A 5 4.63 -11.64 -19.10
N GLU A 6 5.30 -10.73 -19.82
CA GLU A 6 6.77 -10.60 -19.77
C GLU A 6 7.28 -10.15 -18.40
N LEU A 7 6.42 -9.53 -17.57
CA LEU A 7 6.72 -9.21 -16.17
C LEU A 7 6.54 -10.41 -15.23
N GLY A 8 6.02 -11.55 -15.71
CA GLY A 8 5.79 -12.76 -14.92
C GLY A 8 4.43 -12.82 -14.20
N VAL A 9 3.48 -11.98 -14.62
CA VAL A 9 2.12 -11.98 -14.05
C VAL A 9 1.36 -13.23 -14.50
N SER A 10 0.72 -13.94 -13.55
CA SER A 10 -0.05 -15.15 -13.81
C SER A 10 -1.27 -14.90 -14.70
N GLU A 11 -1.75 -15.95 -15.36
CA GLU A 11 -2.87 -15.88 -16.30
C GLU A 11 -4.15 -15.41 -15.60
N GLU A 12 -4.43 -15.90 -14.39
CA GLU A 12 -5.62 -15.52 -13.60
C GLU A 12 -5.65 -14.02 -13.32
N ILE A 13 -4.50 -13.44 -12.91
CA ILE A 13 -4.41 -12.01 -12.64
C ILE A 13 -4.43 -11.21 -13.94
N ARG A 14 -3.71 -11.65 -14.98
CA ARG A 14 -3.72 -10.98 -16.30
C ARG A 14 -5.14 -10.84 -16.84
N ARG A 15 -5.91 -11.92 -16.79
CA ARG A 15 -7.32 -11.90 -17.20
C ARG A 15 -8.15 -10.90 -16.40
N ALA A 16 -7.95 -10.83 -15.10
CA ALA A 16 -8.68 -9.90 -14.23
C ALA A 16 -8.34 -8.43 -14.54
N ILE A 17 -7.06 -8.09 -14.67
CA ILE A 17 -6.64 -6.70 -14.94
C ILE A 17 -6.96 -6.26 -16.38
N GLU A 18 -6.98 -7.19 -17.36
CA GLU A 18 -7.43 -6.91 -18.73
C GLU A 18 -8.90 -6.50 -18.77
N GLU A 19 -9.77 -7.17 -18.01
CA GLU A 19 -11.19 -6.80 -17.87
C GLU A 19 -11.37 -5.40 -17.24
N LEU A 20 -10.39 -4.94 -16.44
CA LEU A 20 -10.35 -3.60 -15.85
C LEU A 20 -9.74 -2.53 -16.80
N GLY A 21 -9.34 -2.93 -18.01
CA GLY A 21 -8.76 -2.04 -19.01
C GLY A 21 -7.26 -1.79 -18.87
N PHE A 22 -6.53 -2.64 -18.17
CA PHE A 22 -5.07 -2.56 -18.09
C PHE A 22 -4.46 -3.11 -19.40
N GLU A 23 -4.06 -2.25 -20.29
CA GLU A 23 -3.47 -2.65 -21.58
C GLU A 23 -1.95 -2.86 -21.47
N GLN A 24 -1.25 -1.97 -20.79
CA GLN A 24 0.20 -1.98 -20.65
C GLN A 24 0.63 -1.61 -19.23
N PRO A 25 1.73 -2.20 -18.73
CA PRO A 25 2.28 -1.82 -17.43
C PRO A 25 2.75 -0.37 -17.40
N MET A 26 2.48 0.31 -16.30
CA MET A 26 3.05 1.63 -16.01
C MET A 26 4.53 1.51 -15.58
N PRO A 27 5.33 2.57 -15.66
CA PRO A 27 6.77 2.52 -15.34
C PRO A 27 7.10 1.94 -13.95
N VAL A 28 6.29 2.25 -12.92
CA VAL A 28 6.47 1.68 -11.57
C VAL A 28 6.19 0.18 -11.56
N GLN A 29 5.21 -0.28 -12.33
CA GLN A 29 4.85 -1.68 -12.45
C GLN A 29 5.95 -2.47 -13.18
N GLU A 30 6.48 -1.93 -14.29
CA GLU A 30 7.61 -2.52 -15.03
C GLU A 30 8.86 -2.70 -14.16
N ALA A 31 9.09 -1.78 -13.21
CA ALA A 31 10.25 -1.83 -12.34
C ALA A 31 10.07 -2.73 -11.10
N VAL A 32 8.86 -2.72 -10.50
CA VAL A 32 8.59 -3.37 -9.22
C VAL A 32 8.13 -4.81 -9.38
N ILE A 33 7.19 -5.10 -10.31
CA ILE A 33 6.58 -6.43 -10.45
C ILE A 33 7.62 -7.52 -10.67
N PRO A 34 8.51 -7.45 -11.70
CA PRO A 34 9.46 -8.53 -11.95
C PRO A 34 10.50 -8.66 -10.83
N TYR A 35 10.86 -7.57 -10.16
CA TYR A 35 11.76 -7.61 -9.02
C TYR A 35 11.13 -8.40 -7.85
N LEU A 36 9.87 -8.11 -7.51
CA LEU A 36 9.17 -8.79 -6.41
C LEU A 36 8.79 -10.23 -6.74
N LEU A 37 8.50 -10.55 -8.00
CA LEU A 37 8.21 -11.94 -8.44
C LEU A 37 9.46 -12.81 -8.54
N GLY A 38 10.62 -12.19 -8.73
CA GLY A 38 11.91 -12.89 -8.71
C GLY A 38 12.39 -13.16 -7.27
N ASN A 39 13.67 -12.98 -7.03
CA ASN A 39 14.30 -13.12 -5.70
C ASN A 39 14.23 -11.82 -4.89
N GLY A 40 13.19 -11.02 -5.14
CA GLY A 40 13.07 -9.69 -4.60
C GLY A 40 12.97 -9.69 -3.09
N ASN A 41 13.86 -8.91 -2.50
CA ASN A 41 13.84 -8.54 -1.10
C ASN A 41 12.96 -7.30 -0.90
N ASP A 42 13.26 -6.51 0.10
CA ASP A 42 12.54 -5.28 0.40
C ASP A 42 12.67 -4.23 -0.71
N VAL A 43 11.68 -3.37 -0.81
CA VAL A 43 11.62 -2.29 -1.82
C VAL A 43 11.25 -0.97 -1.17
N ILE A 44 11.92 0.09 -1.57
CA ILE A 44 11.43 1.45 -1.46
C ILE A 44 11.07 1.94 -2.85
N ALA A 45 9.81 2.23 -3.08
CA ALA A 45 9.33 2.79 -4.35
C ALA A 45 8.88 4.24 -4.15
N LEU A 46 9.61 5.17 -4.75
CA LEU A 46 9.25 6.58 -4.77
C LEU A 46 8.48 6.87 -6.05
N ALA A 47 7.17 7.10 -5.90
CA ALA A 47 6.27 7.35 -7.01
C ALA A 47 5.05 8.16 -6.55
N GLN A 48 4.61 9.09 -7.39
CA GLN A 48 3.43 9.94 -7.12
C GLN A 48 2.12 9.13 -7.06
N THR A 49 1.09 9.71 -6.48
CA THR A 49 -0.27 9.16 -6.54
C THR A 49 -0.75 9.05 -7.98
N GLY A 50 -1.51 8.01 -8.32
CA GLY A 50 -2.02 7.78 -9.68
C GLY A 50 -1.01 7.17 -10.66
N THR A 51 0.16 6.73 -10.22
CA THR A 51 1.18 6.08 -11.06
C THR A 51 1.04 4.55 -11.14
N GLY A 52 -0.03 3.97 -10.56
CA GLY A 52 -0.28 2.53 -10.58
C GLY A 52 0.45 1.74 -9.48
N LYS A 53 0.78 2.37 -8.35
CA LYS A 53 1.46 1.74 -7.20
C LYS A 53 0.71 0.51 -6.68
N THR A 54 -0.63 0.60 -6.54
CA THR A 54 -1.44 -0.51 -6.02
C THR A 54 -1.23 -1.79 -6.81
N ALA A 55 -1.27 -1.73 -8.14
CA ALA A 55 -0.99 -2.88 -8.98
C ALA A 55 0.50 -3.30 -8.92
N ALA A 56 1.43 -2.36 -8.75
CA ALA A 56 2.85 -2.65 -8.69
C ALA A 56 3.23 -3.55 -7.50
N TYR A 57 2.65 -3.34 -6.31
CA TYR A 57 2.84 -4.24 -5.17
C TYR A 57 1.76 -5.30 -5.06
N GLY A 58 0.52 -4.97 -5.41
CA GLY A 58 -0.63 -5.85 -5.23
C GLY A 58 -0.53 -7.12 -6.06
N ILE A 59 -0.17 -7.02 -7.34
CA ILE A 59 -0.02 -8.17 -8.22
C ILE A 59 1.02 -9.19 -7.66
N PRO A 60 2.25 -8.80 -7.32
CA PRO A 60 3.21 -9.73 -6.72
C PRO A 60 2.77 -10.30 -5.37
N VAL A 61 2.11 -9.50 -4.53
CA VAL A 61 1.58 -9.97 -3.25
C VAL A 61 0.51 -11.04 -3.47
N LEU A 62 -0.44 -10.82 -4.39
CA LEU A 62 -1.48 -11.78 -4.73
C LEU A 62 -0.90 -13.11 -5.25
N GLN A 63 0.16 -13.07 -6.07
CA GLN A 63 0.78 -14.29 -6.60
C GLN A 63 1.58 -15.09 -5.56
N LYS A 64 2.04 -14.44 -4.49
CA LYS A 64 2.82 -15.09 -3.43
C LYS A 64 1.97 -15.70 -2.32
N VAL A 65 0.71 -15.30 -2.24
CA VAL A 65 -0.22 -15.77 -1.20
C VAL A 65 -0.77 -17.15 -1.57
N ASP A 66 -0.77 -18.07 -0.60
CA ASP A 66 -1.42 -19.38 -0.70
C ASP A 66 -2.90 -19.27 -0.29
N PRO A 67 -3.85 -19.35 -1.22
CA PRO A 67 -5.28 -19.21 -0.92
C PRO A 67 -5.85 -20.39 -0.13
N THR A 68 -5.12 -21.48 0.04
CA THR A 68 -5.56 -22.66 0.82
C THR A 68 -5.41 -22.45 2.33
N GLN A 69 -4.53 -21.53 2.75
CA GLN A 69 -4.34 -21.14 4.14
C GLN A 69 -5.32 -20.02 4.52
N LYS A 70 -5.79 -20.05 5.75
CA LYS A 70 -6.78 -19.05 6.23
C LYS A 70 -6.15 -17.86 6.96
N GLU A 71 -4.90 -18.00 7.35
CA GLU A 71 -4.15 -17.00 8.10
C GLU A 71 -3.72 -15.84 7.20
N PRO A 72 -3.64 -14.61 7.73
CA PRO A 72 -3.10 -13.47 7.02
C PRO A 72 -1.63 -13.69 6.65
N GLN A 73 -1.32 -13.62 5.37
CA GLN A 73 0.04 -13.78 4.81
C GLN A 73 0.59 -12.45 4.29
N ALA A 74 -0.29 -11.49 4.00
CA ALA A 74 0.11 -10.16 3.62
C ALA A 74 -0.68 -9.09 4.40
N LEU A 75 0.02 -8.03 4.74
CA LEU A 75 -0.52 -6.85 5.42
C LEU A 75 -0.20 -5.60 4.60
N ILE A 76 -1.21 -4.82 4.26
CA ILE A 76 -1.05 -3.52 3.61
C ILE A 76 -1.56 -2.45 4.56
N LEU A 77 -0.69 -1.49 4.91
CA LEU A 77 -1.04 -0.33 5.72
C LEU A 77 -1.28 0.89 4.83
N SER A 78 -2.35 1.61 5.10
CA SER A 78 -2.72 2.84 4.40
C SER A 78 -3.16 3.92 5.39
N PRO A 79 -2.98 5.23 5.07
CA PRO A 79 -3.26 6.32 6.00
C PRO A 79 -4.73 6.53 6.30
N THR A 80 -5.61 6.32 5.32
CA THR A 80 -7.02 6.69 5.40
C THR A 80 -7.95 5.51 5.16
N ARG A 81 -9.19 5.65 5.65
CA ARG A 81 -10.26 4.68 5.41
C ARG A 81 -10.55 4.53 3.93
N GLU A 82 -10.62 5.64 3.22
CA GLU A 82 -10.97 5.69 1.81
C GLU A 82 -9.95 4.93 0.97
N LEU A 83 -8.65 5.18 1.21
CA LEU A 83 -7.58 4.47 0.52
C LEU A 83 -7.54 2.99 0.92
N CYS A 84 -7.77 2.66 2.20
CA CYS A 84 -7.86 1.28 2.66
C CYS A 84 -8.95 0.48 1.92
N LEU A 85 -10.13 1.07 1.72
CA LEU A 85 -11.22 0.47 0.95
C LEU A 85 -10.87 0.32 -0.51
N GLN A 86 -10.35 1.38 -1.13
CA GLN A 86 -9.94 1.36 -2.54
C GLN A 86 -8.90 0.27 -2.81
N ILE A 87 -7.85 0.17 -1.98
CA ILE A 87 -6.83 -0.87 -2.13
C ILE A 87 -7.47 -2.27 -1.98
N ALA A 88 -8.37 -2.47 -1.01
CA ALA A 88 -9.01 -3.76 -0.81
C ALA A 88 -9.90 -4.15 -1.99
N ASP A 89 -10.62 -3.19 -2.57
CA ASP A 89 -11.45 -3.39 -3.77
C ASP A 89 -10.55 -3.71 -4.98
N ASP A 90 -9.49 -2.92 -5.23
CA ASP A 90 -8.54 -3.16 -6.32
C ASP A 90 -7.94 -4.57 -6.23
N LEU A 91 -7.46 -4.99 -5.05
CA LEU A 91 -6.89 -6.33 -4.85
C LEU A 91 -7.92 -7.44 -5.03
N SER A 92 -9.16 -7.21 -4.61
CA SER A 92 -10.25 -8.17 -4.81
C SER A 92 -10.56 -8.34 -6.30
N ASP A 93 -10.57 -7.25 -7.04
CA ASP A 93 -10.77 -7.24 -8.48
C ASP A 93 -9.61 -7.93 -9.22
N PHE A 94 -8.35 -7.63 -8.85
CA PHE A 94 -7.17 -8.30 -9.45
C PHE A 94 -7.14 -9.81 -9.16
N SER A 95 -7.69 -10.23 -8.02
CA SER A 95 -7.74 -11.64 -7.60
C SER A 95 -9.02 -12.38 -8.00
N LYS A 96 -9.88 -11.78 -8.82
CA LYS A 96 -11.21 -12.30 -9.22
C LYS A 96 -11.19 -13.76 -9.64
N TYR A 97 -10.13 -14.22 -10.27
CA TYR A 97 -9.99 -15.58 -10.77
C TYR A 97 -9.12 -16.49 -9.88
N ILE A 98 -8.67 -16.00 -8.72
CA ILE A 98 -7.94 -16.80 -7.73
C ILE A 98 -8.95 -17.34 -6.71
N ASN A 99 -9.30 -18.60 -6.84
CA ASN A 99 -10.29 -19.23 -5.96
C ASN A 99 -9.78 -19.32 -4.51
N GLY A 100 -10.64 -18.93 -3.55
CA GLY A 100 -10.36 -19.07 -2.12
C GLY A 100 -9.55 -17.94 -1.50
N LEU A 101 -9.10 -16.96 -2.31
CA LEU A 101 -8.39 -15.80 -1.79
C LEU A 101 -9.38 -14.75 -1.29
N HIS A 102 -9.13 -14.26 -0.07
CA HIS A 102 -9.95 -13.24 0.59
C HIS A 102 -9.10 -12.05 1.03
N VAL A 103 -9.50 -10.87 0.60
CA VAL A 103 -8.96 -9.58 1.03
C VAL A 103 -9.93 -8.96 2.03
N VAL A 104 -9.45 -8.55 3.21
CA VAL A 104 -10.29 -7.92 4.24
C VAL A 104 -9.77 -6.53 4.57
N ALA A 105 -10.66 -5.54 4.45
CA ALA A 105 -10.39 -4.16 4.84
C ALA A 105 -10.68 -3.95 6.35
N VAL A 106 -9.72 -3.33 7.05
CA VAL A 106 -9.74 -3.08 8.50
C VAL A 106 -9.50 -1.60 8.78
N TYR A 107 -10.56 -0.86 9.12
CA TYR A 107 -10.50 0.60 9.26
C TYR A 107 -11.45 1.14 10.33
N GLY A 108 -11.15 2.33 10.84
CA GLY A 108 -11.98 3.02 11.82
C GLY A 108 -13.32 3.51 11.28
N GLY A 109 -14.29 3.74 12.17
CA GLY A 109 -15.61 4.26 11.80
C GLY A 109 -16.61 3.22 11.26
N ALA A 110 -16.24 1.94 11.20
CA ALA A 110 -17.14 0.84 10.85
C ALA A 110 -17.28 -0.14 12.03
N SER A 111 -18.28 -1.05 11.95
CA SER A 111 -18.51 -2.07 12.98
C SER A 111 -17.29 -2.97 13.15
N ILE A 112 -16.78 -3.02 14.38
CA ILE A 112 -15.65 -3.87 14.73
C ILE A 112 -16.05 -5.35 14.74
N GLU A 113 -17.29 -5.66 15.09
CA GLU A 113 -17.83 -7.01 15.11
C GLU A 113 -17.89 -7.60 13.71
N MET A 114 -18.28 -6.77 12.72
CA MET A 114 -18.32 -7.19 11.32
C MET A 114 -16.91 -7.49 10.80
N GLN A 115 -15.95 -6.60 11.03
CA GLN A 115 -14.55 -6.81 10.64
C GLN A 115 -13.94 -8.03 11.36
N SER A 116 -14.23 -8.19 12.66
CA SER A 116 -13.79 -9.37 13.42
C SER A 116 -14.36 -10.66 12.86
N ARG A 117 -15.63 -10.66 12.41
CA ARG A 117 -16.26 -11.82 11.77
C ARG A 117 -15.60 -12.15 10.44
N GLN A 118 -15.29 -11.14 9.63
CA GLN A 118 -14.59 -11.33 8.33
C GLN A 118 -13.22 -11.96 8.55
N LEU A 119 -12.40 -11.43 9.47
CA LEU A 119 -11.09 -11.98 9.79
C LEU A 119 -11.16 -13.44 10.29
N ARG A 120 -12.14 -13.75 11.15
CA ARG A 120 -12.32 -15.13 11.65
C ARG A 120 -12.78 -16.14 10.60
N LYS A 121 -13.39 -15.70 9.51
CA LYS A 121 -13.72 -16.57 8.36
C LYS A 121 -12.47 -16.99 7.58
N GLY A 122 -11.40 -16.25 7.73
CA GLY A 122 -10.15 -16.39 7.00
C GLY A 122 -9.93 -15.23 6.05
N ALA A 123 -8.73 -14.67 6.08
CA ALA A 123 -8.29 -13.59 5.21
C ALA A 123 -6.81 -13.74 4.96
N GLN A 124 -6.41 -13.98 3.74
CA GLN A 124 -5.00 -14.10 3.39
C GLN A 124 -4.34 -12.72 3.27
N ILE A 125 -5.11 -11.71 2.98
CA ILE A 125 -4.62 -10.33 2.86
C ILE A 125 -5.47 -9.40 3.74
N ILE A 126 -4.78 -8.63 4.58
CA ILE A 126 -5.40 -7.56 5.37
C ILE A 126 -4.93 -6.22 4.79
N VAL A 127 -5.88 -5.35 4.44
CA VAL A 127 -5.62 -3.95 4.15
C VAL A 127 -6.13 -3.13 5.34
N ALA A 128 -5.28 -2.31 5.96
CA ALA A 128 -5.64 -1.72 7.24
C ALA A 128 -5.20 -0.26 7.42
N THR A 129 -6.03 0.50 8.15
CA THR A 129 -5.55 1.71 8.81
C THR A 129 -4.92 1.34 10.16
N PRO A 130 -3.77 1.96 10.55
CA PRO A 130 -2.98 1.50 11.69
C PRO A 130 -3.75 1.40 13.01
N GLY A 131 -4.56 2.42 13.35
CA GLY A 131 -5.27 2.46 14.64
C GLY A 131 -6.26 1.32 14.84
N ARG A 132 -7.07 0.98 13.82
CA ARG A 132 -8.04 -0.12 13.90
C ARG A 132 -7.34 -1.48 13.92
N LEU A 133 -6.26 -1.63 13.18
CA LEU A 133 -5.49 -2.87 13.19
C LEU A 133 -4.95 -3.17 14.60
N ILE A 134 -4.35 -2.18 15.26
CA ILE A 134 -3.86 -2.32 16.64
C ILE A 134 -4.98 -2.72 17.60
N ASP A 135 -6.17 -2.12 17.49
CA ASP A 135 -7.31 -2.51 18.32
C ASP A 135 -7.69 -3.99 18.12
N LEU A 136 -7.72 -4.47 16.88
CA LEU A 136 -8.01 -5.87 16.57
C LEU A 136 -6.86 -6.81 16.97
N MET A 137 -5.60 -6.39 16.90
CA MET A 137 -4.45 -7.13 17.42
C MET A 137 -4.54 -7.29 18.94
N LYS A 138 -4.81 -6.21 19.68
CA LYS A 138 -5.01 -6.22 21.15
C LYS A 138 -6.16 -7.12 21.59
N ARG A 139 -7.19 -7.25 20.77
CA ARG A 139 -8.33 -8.16 21.01
C ARG A 139 -8.05 -9.62 20.60
N GLY A 140 -6.86 -9.90 20.07
CA GLY A 140 -6.50 -11.24 19.58
C GLY A 140 -7.29 -11.69 18.36
N VAL A 141 -7.90 -10.75 17.62
CA VAL A 141 -8.69 -11.02 16.41
C VAL A 141 -7.80 -11.00 15.17
N ALA A 142 -6.97 -9.97 15.00
CA ALA A 142 -6.00 -9.91 13.94
C ALA A 142 -4.71 -10.62 14.42
N LYS A 143 -4.46 -11.81 13.90
CA LYS A 143 -3.24 -12.59 14.13
C LYS A 143 -2.32 -12.38 12.94
N LEU A 144 -1.11 -11.91 13.18
CA LEU A 144 -0.16 -11.56 12.13
C LEU A 144 1.04 -12.51 12.06
N ASP A 145 0.98 -13.64 12.76
CA ASP A 145 2.10 -14.59 12.92
C ASP A 145 2.54 -15.25 11.60
N ALA A 146 1.66 -15.31 10.60
CA ALA A 146 1.94 -15.88 9.28
C ALA A 146 2.21 -14.82 8.21
N VAL A 147 2.26 -13.53 8.57
CA VAL A 147 2.51 -12.44 7.61
C VAL A 147 3.95 -12.49 7.14
N CYS A 148 4.14 -12.70 5.84
CA CYS A 148 5.45 -12.72 5.17
C CYS A 148 5.66 -11.54 4.21
N ASN A 149 4.64 -10.71 3.98
CA ASN A 149 4.76 -9.48 3.19
C ASN A 149 4.05 -8.33 3.91
N VAL A 150 4.75 -7.22 4.14
CA VAL A 150 4.18 -5.98 4.68
C VAL A 150 4.38 -4.86 3.68
N VAL A 151 3.31 -4.16 3.35
CA VAL A 151 3.33 -2.98 2.49
C VAL A 151 2.94 -1.75 3.30
N LEU A 152 3.74 -0.70 3.23
CA LEU A 152 3.40 0.65 3.69
C LEU A 152 3.06 1.47 2.44
N ASP A 153 1.79 1.74 2.18
CA ASP A 153 1.37 2.61 1.07
C ASP A 153 1.09 4.03 1.58
N GLU A 154 1.53 5.01 0.82
CA GLU A 154 1.54 6.43 1.22
C GLU A 154 2.18 6.63 2.62
N ALA A 155 3.39 6.06 2.77
CA ALA A 155 4.09 6.05 4.05
C ALA A 155 4.37 7.46 4.58
N ASP A 156 4.69 8.43 3.72
CA ASP A 156 4.86 9.84 4.09
C ASP A 156 3.58 10.43 4.68
N GLU A 157 2.42 10.12 4.12
CA GLU A 157 1.13 10.59 4.64
C GLU A 157 0.81 9.95 6.00
N MET A 158 1.08 8.65 6.18
CA MET A 158 0.94 8.01 7.49
C MET A 158 1.79 8.68 8.57
N LEU A 159 3.01 9.08 8.25
CA LEU A 159 3.89 9.79 9.19
C LEU A 159 3.39 11.21 9.47
N ASN A 160 2.94 11.94 8.45
CA ASN A 160 2.33 13.26 8.59
C ASN A 160 1.10 13.23 9.51
N MET A 161 0.34 12.13 9.48
CA MET A 161 -0.81 11.89 10.36
C MET A 161 -0.43 11.41 11.77
N GLY A 162 0.86 11.22 12.06
CA GLY A 162 1.37 10.84 13.40
C GLY A 162 1.29 9.34 13.69
N PHE A 163 1.20 8.47 12.68
CA PHE A 163 1.11 7.02 12.87
C PHE A 163 2.45 6.31 13.16
N SER A 164 3.54 7.02 13.42
CA SER A 164 4.86 6.42 13.66
C SER A 164 4.84 5.37 14.78
N GLU A 165 4.25 5.68 15.93
CA GLU A 165 4.15 4.73 17.07
C GLU A 165 3.26 3.53 16.71
N SER A 166 2.19 3.78 15.96
CA SER A 166 1.30 2.71 15.50
C SER A 166 1.98 1.76 14.54
N ILE A 167 2.77 2.28 13.61
CA ILE A 167 3.58 1.47 12.69
C ILE A 167 4.56 0.61 13.46
N ASN A 168 5.30 1.18 14.42
CA ASN A 168 6.24 0.45 15.27
C ASN A 168 5.55 -0.70 16.02
N ALA A 169 4.42 -0.43 16.67
CA ALA A 169 3.65 -1.45 17.40
C ALA A 169 3.12 -2.58 16.49
N ILE A 170 2.77 -2.28 15.24
CA ILE A 170 2.36 -3.29 14.27
C ILE A 170 3.56 -4.14 13.86
N PHE A 171 4.71 -3.53 13.58
CA PHE A 171 5.92 -4.26 13.20
C PHE A 171 6.47 -5.17 14.31
N GLU A 172 6.24 -4.84 15.58
CA GLU A 172 6.55 -5.73 16.72
C GLU A 172 5.68 -7.00 16.72
N GLY A 173 4.48 -6.94 16.14
CA GLY A 173 3.54 -8.07 16.05
C GLY A 173 3.66 -8.90 14.77
N VAL A 174 4.57 -8.57 13.87
CA VAL A 174 4.78 -9.28 12.59
C VAL A 174 6.12 -10.00 12.63
N PRO A 175 6.26 -11.22 12.03
CA PRO A 175 7.54 -11.93 11.97
C PRO A 175 8.68 -11.06 11.40
N SER A 176 9.90 -11.26 11.90
CA SER A 176 11.09 -10.57 11.38
C SER A 176 11.51 -11.08 9.99
N ASP A 177 11.26 -12.34 9.72
CA ASP A 177 11.50 -12.97 8.40
C ASP A 177 10.32 -12.68 7.48
N ARG A 178 10.34 -11.50 6.89
CA ARG A 178 9.31 -11.00 5.96
C ARG A 178 9.92 -10.06 4.93
N ASN A 179 9.23 -9.84 3.84
CA ASN A 179 9.50 -8.73 2.94
C ASN A 179 8.75 -7.47 3.40
N THR A 180 9.43 -6.34 3.34
CA THR A 180 8.85 -5.03 3.66
C THR A 180 8.93 -4.13 2.43
N LEU A 181 7.77 -3.64 1.98
CA LEU A 181 7.61 -2.81 0.79
C LEU A 181 7.14 -1.43 1.23
N LEU A 182 7.91 -0.39 0.93
CA LEU A 182 7.58 0.98 1.29
C LEU A 182 7.31 1.79 0.03
N PHE A 183 6.09 2.29 -0.10
CA PHE A 183 5.65 3.16 -1.18
C PHE A 183 5.37 4.55 -0.64
N SER A 184 5.98 5.57 -1.24
CA SER A 184 5.89 6.96 -0.80
C SER A 184 6.05 7.92 -1.97
N ALA A 185 5.48 9.11 -1.88
CA ALA A 185 5.74 10.17 -2.84
C ALA A 185 7.06 10.89 -2.54
N THR A 186 7.49 10.88 -1.27
CA THR A 186 8.67 11.61 -0.80
C THR A 186 9.60 10.73 0.03
N MET A 187 10.90 11.11 0.09
CA MET A 187 11.89 10.51 0.97
C MET A 187 12.28 11.50 2.07
N SER A 188 11.44 11.62 3.08
CA SER A 188 11.74 12.43 4.26
C SER A 188 12.70 11.70 5.21
N ARG A 189 13.27 12.43 6.18
CA ARG A 189 14.13 11.83 7.23
C ARG A 189 13.40 10.78 8.06
N GLU A 190 12.10 10.95 8.25
CA GLU A 190 11.24 10.02 8.98
C GLU A 190 11.05 8.72 8.17
N ILE A 191 10.85 8.83 6.85
CA ILE A 191 10.80 7.67 5.94
C ILE A 191 12.13 6.91 5.95
N GLU A 192 13.26 7.63 5.89
CA GLU A 192 14.58 6.99 5.99
C GLU A 192 14.79 6.24 7.32
N LYS A 193 14.26 6.75 8.43
CA LYS A 193 14.32 6.04 9.73
C LYS A 193 13.52 4.75 9.70
N ILE A 194 12.28 4.77 9.17
CA ILE A 194 11.46 3.56 9.00
C ILE A 194 12.18 2.56 8.10
N ALA A 195 12.70 3.01 6.97
CA ALA A 195 13.45 2.15 6.07
C ALA A 195 14.62 1.46 6.77
N LYS A 196 15.45 2.21 7.50
CA LYS A 196 16.60 1.65 8.26
C LYS A 196 16.19 0.70 9.39
N SER A 197 14.99 0.88 9.96
CA SER A 197 14.52 0.05 11.07
C SER A 197 13.90 -1.26 10.63
N TYR A 198 13.25 -1.30 9.46
CA TYR A 198 12.37 -2.41 9.08
C TYR A 198 12.68 -3.04 7.74
N LEU A 199 13.51 -2.42 6.88
CA LEU A 199 13.89 -2.95 5.58
C LEU A 199 15.33 -3.47 5.61
N HIS A 200 15.56 -4.59 4.91
CA HIS A 200 16.86 -5.26 4.78
C HIS A 200 17.20 -5.39 3.30
N ASP A 201 18.44 -5.06 2.91
CA ASP A 201 18.94 -5.17 1.54
C ASP A 201 17.94 -4.68 0.48
N TYR A 202 17.29 -3.57 0.77
CA TYR A 202 16.22 -3.05 -0.08
C TYR A 202 16.73 -2.44 -1.38
N LYS A 203 15.92 -2.57 -2.42
CA LYS A 203 16.09 -1.86 -3.68
C LYS A 203 15.31 -0.54 -3.64
N GLU A 204 15.97 0.57 -3.96
CA GLU A 204 15.28 1.84 -4.19
C GLU A 204 14.90 1.95 -5.67
N ILE A 205 13.61 2.21 -5.93
CA ILE A 205 13.04 2.42 -7.26
C ILE A 205 12.41 3.81 -7.27
N VAL A 206 12.88 4.68 -8.16
CA VAL A 206 12.35 6.05 -8.31
C VAL A 206 11.68 6.16 -9.67
N VAL A 207 10.40 6.54 -9.67
CA VAL A 207 9.62 6.79 -10.89
C VAL A 207 9.23 8.27 -10.94
N GLY A 208 9.77 8.98 -11.91
CA GLY A 208 9.77 10.44 -11.95
C GLY A 208 11.02 11.02 -11.27
N SER A 209 10.99 12.28 -10.90
CA SER A 209 12.08 12.90 -10.16
C SER A 209 11.87 12.85 -8.66
N ARG A 210 12.96 12.68 -7.93
CA ARG A 210 12.94 12.56 -6.46
C ARG A 210 12.48 13.88 -5.84
N ASN A 211 11.37 13.87 -5.11
CA ASN A 211 10.80 15.03 -4.40
C ASN A 211 10.27 16.19 -5.30
N GLU A 212 10.01 15.97 -6.57
CA GLU A 212 9.30 16.94 -7.40
C GLU A 212 7.79 16.77 -7.30
N GLY A 213 7.07 17.90 -7.30
CA GLY A 213 5.61 17.91 -7.44
C GLY A 213 5.19 17.34 -8.81
N ALA A 214 3.92 16.93 -8.96
CA ALA A 214 3.44 16.40 -10.23
C ALA A 214 3.70 17.39 -11.38
N GLU A 215 4.37 16.95 -12.44
CA GLU A 215 4.75 17.78 -13.60
C GLU A 215 3.57 18.54 -14.24
N LYS A 216 2.36 18.01 -14.07
CA LYS A 216 1.11 18.61 -14.59
C LYS A 216 0.47 19.63 -13.65
N VAL A 217 1.04 19.87 -12.46
CA VAL A 217 0.54 20.84 -11.49
C VAL A 217 1.28 22.16 -11.67
N ASN A 218 0.56 23.20 -12.10
CA ASN A 218 1.11 24.55 -12.17
C ASN A 218 1.08 25.18 -10.77
N HIS A 219 2.24 25.37 -10.17
CA HIS A 219 2.37 25.96 -8.85
C HIS A 219 2.41 27.48 -8.94
N ILE A 220 1.36 28.13 -8.43
CA ILE A 220 1.30 29.60 -8.32
C ILE A 220 1.33 29.94 -6.83
N TYR A 221 2.17 30.89 -6.44
CA TYR A 221 2.21 31.36 -5.06
C TYR A 221 1.95 32.86 -4.98
N TYR A 222 1.30 33.27 -3.90
CA TYR A 222 1.01 34.66 -3.60
C TYR A 222 1.61 35.02 -2.24
N MET A 223 2.42 36.07 -2.20
CA MET A 223 2.94 36.59 -0.94
C MET A 223 1.89 37.50 -0.29
N VAL A 224 1.37 37.10 0.85
CA VAL A 224 0.35 37.85 1.58
C VAL A 224 0.71 37.91 3.07
N HIS A 225 0.27 38.98 3.76
CA HIS A 225 0.39 39.01 5.21
C HIS A 225 -0.47 37.93 5.87
N ALA A 226 -0.02 37.42 7.03
CA ALA A 226 -0.72 36.35 7.73
C ALA A 226 -2.20 36.66 8.02
N LYS A 227 -2.54 37.92 8.32
CA LYS A 227 -3.89 38.39 8.56
C LYS A 227 -4.78 38.40 7.31
N ASP A 228 -4.20 38.45 6.12
CA ASP A 228 -4.91 38.58 4.84
C ASP A 228 -5.05 37.25 4.10
N LYS A 229 -4.50 36.13 4.66
CA LYS A 229 -4.53 34.81 4.00
C LYS A 229 -5.94 34.36 3.61
N TYR A 230 -6.91 34.53 4.48
CA TYR A 230 -8.30 34.15 4.19
C TYR A 230 -8.90 34.94 3.03
N LEU A 231 -8.68 36.26 3.01
CA LEU A 231 -9.20 37.15 1.94
C LEU A 231 -8.53 36.85 0.60
N ALA A 232 -7.22 36.55 0.61
CA ALA A 232 -6.48 36.14 -0.58
C ALA A 232 -7.00 34.82 -1.13
N LEU A 233 -7.17 33.79 -0.26
CA LEU A 233 -7.73 32.50 -0.66
C LEU A 233 -9.12 32.66 -1.27
N LYS A 234 -10.00 33.42 -0.63
CA LYS A 234 -11.36 33.67 -1.15
C LYS A 234 -11.35 34.24 -2.56
N ARG A 235 -10.47 35.22 -2.84
CA ARG A 235 -10.34 35.84 -4.17
C ARG A 235 -9.77 34.91 -5.26
N ILE A 236 -9.05 33.85 -4.87
CA ILE A 236 -8.49 32.89 -5.82
C ILE A 236 -9.51 31.82 -6.19
N VAL A 237 -10.45 31.53 -5.27
CA VAL A 237 -11.46 30.47 -5.44
C VAL A 237 -12.76 31.00 -6.05
N ASP A 238 -13.10 32.28 -5.86
CA ASP A 238 -14.23 32.96 -6.51
C ASP A 238 -13.88 33.34 -7.97
#